data_be4cf5f05618df93f21b2a6f484caacc
#
_entry.id   be4cf5f05618df93f21b2a6f484caacc
#
_cell.length_a   1.000
_cell.length_b   1.000
_cell.length_c   1.000
_cell.angle_alpha   90.00
_cell.angle_beta   90.00
_cell.angle_gamma   90.00
#
_symmetry.space_group_name_H-M   'P 1'
#
loop_
_entity.id
_entity.type
_entity.pdbx_description
1 polymer ?
#
loop_
_entity_poly.entity_id
_entity_poly.type
_entity_poly.pdbx_seq_one_letter_code
_entity_poly.pdbx_strand_id
1 'polypeptide(L)'
;PTATAQLANVVLPAASVAEKAGSFTTVDNRTQRFSAAAAPAGDARPDYVILGDLYARLTGGAIPSLAALQQEISVAAKKRLERPAFAVVTPQAPATGSMTLLIAPFLRHNGSYTSWSANNLQVAPAATLRLSTADAAKLAVADGDQVTVSANGASASLTVQIQATVPAGLAIAPSHFPAAGLNALQAKPAASLTVTISKG
;
A
#
# COMPACT_ATOMS: atom_id res chain seq x y z
N PRO A 1 -6.67 7.07 -16.47
CA PRO A 1 -6.72 8.03 -15.36
C PRO A 1 -7.29 7.38 -14.10
N THR A 2 -6.73 7.70 -12.93
CA THR A 2 -7.29 7.27 -11.64
C THR A 2 -8.56 8.08 -11.33
N ALA A 3 -9.40 7.59 -10.40
CA ALA A 3 -10.58 8.33 -9.96
C ALA A 3 -10.21 9.75 -9.45
N THR A 4 -9.09 9.89 -8.74
CA THR A 4 -8.57 11.18 -8.30
C THR A 4 -8.24 12.10 -9.48
N ALA A 5 -7.60 11.59 -10.52
CA ALA A 5 -7.28 12.38 -11.71
C ALA A 5 -8.54 12.83 -12.47
N GLN A 6 -9.61 12.04 -12.44
CA GLN A 6 -10.89 12.40 -13.06
C GLN A 6 -11.61 13.54 -12.34
N LEU A 7 -11.37 13.68 -11.01
CA LEU A 7 -11.94 14.75 -10.20
C LEU A 7 -11.07 16.02 -10.16
N ALA A 8 -9.84 15.94 -10.66
CA ALA A 8 -8.90 17.04 -10.60
C ALA A 8 -9.19 18.09 -11.69
N ASN A 9 -9.07 19.37 -11.36
CA ASN A 9 -9.16 20.47 -12.33
C ASN A 9 -7.91 20.57 -13.20
N VAL A 10 -6.76 20.13 -12.69
CA VAL A 10 -5.48 20.11 -13.40
C VAL A 10 -4.76 18.79 -13.07
N VAL A 11 -4.26 18.13 -14.10
CA VAL A 11 -3.45 16.92 -13.97
C VAL A 11 -2.09 17.16 -14.62
N LEU A 12 -1.03 16.96 -13.85
CA LEU A 12 0.35 17.11 -14.32
C LEU A 12 0.96 15.70 -14.43
N PRO A 13 1.19 15.20 -15.66
CA PRO A 13 1.69 13.85 -15.86
C PRO A 13 3.16 13.75 -15.42
N ALA A 14 3.44 12.91 -14.43
CA ALA A 14 4.78 12.67 -13.93
C ALA A 14 5.43 11.43 -14.57
N ALA A 15 6.71 11.53 -14.87
CA ALA A 15 7.51 10.40 -15.35
C ALA A 15 7.65 9.31 -14.30
N SER A 16 7.63 8.05 -14.72
CA SER A 16 7.87 6.90 -13.84
C SER A 16 9.33 6.87 -13.36
N VAL A 17 9.62 5.99 -12.40
CA VAL A 17 11.00 5.87 -11.88
C VAL A 17 12.01 5.46 -12.96
N ALA A 18 11.61 4.68 -13.95
CA ALA A 18 12.46 4.26 -15.05
C ALA A 18 12.70 5.36 -16.10
N GLU A 19 11.87 6.40 -16.11
CA GLU A 19 11.87 7.47 -17.12
C GLU A 19 12.52 8.76 -16.60
N LYS A 20 13.08 8.76 -15.41
CA LYS A 20 13.74 9.93 -14.80
C LYS A 20 15.04 9.56 -14.10
N ALA A 21 15.89 10.55 -13.88
CA ALA A 21 17.05 10.44 -13.01
C ALA A 21 16.72 10.98 -11.62
N GLY A 22 17.41 10.49 -10.61
CA GLY A 22 17.19 10.92 -9.25
C GLY A 22 18.08 10.23 -8.23
N SER A 23 17.63 10.23 -6.98
CA SER A 23 18.26 9.47 -5.90
C SER A 23 17.23 8.94 -4.91
N PHE A 24 17.52 7.79 -4.32
CA PHE A 24 16.79 7.25 -3.17
C PHE A 24 17.71 7.17 -1.96
N THR A 25 17.16 7.48 -0.81
CA THR A 25 17.85 7.27 0.47
C THR A 25 17.21 6.09 1.18
N THR A 26 18.01 5.08 1.48
CA THR A 26 17.58 3.86 2.17
C THR A 26 17.36 4.12 3.67
N VAL A 27 16.74 3.18 4.37
CA VAL A 27 16.45 3.26 5.81
C VAL A 27 17.72 3.37 6.66
N ASP A 28 18.85 2.84 6.16
CA ASP A 28 20.19 2.96 6.74
C ASP A 28 20.92 4.26 6.37
N ASN A 29 20.19 5.22 5.78
CA ASN A 29 20.66 6.54 5.40
C ASN A 29 21.74 6.54 4.29
N ARG A 30 21.69 5.54 3.41
CA ARG A 30 22.54 5.49 2.22
C ARG A 30 21.82 6.09 1.02
N THR A 31 22.34 7.17 0.47
CA THR A 31 21.81 7.79 -0.76
C THR A 31 22.45 7.16 -1.99
N GLN A 32 21.61 6.62 -2.86
CA GLN A 32 22.00 6.01 -4.13
C GLN A 32 21.39 6.78 -5.30
N ARG A 33 22.19 7.12 -6.29
CA ARG A 33 21.74 7.79 -7.51
C ARG A 33 21.36 6.76 -8.57
N PHE A 34 20.39 7.12 -9.38
CA PHE A 34 19.98 6.34 -10.55
C PHE A 34 19.78 7.25 -11.76
N SER A 35 19.90 6.67 -12.94
CA SER A 35 19.71 7.33 -14.23
C SER A 35 18.42 6.84 -14.88
N ALA A 36 17.86 7.63 -15.80
CA ALA A 36 16.75 7.19 -16.62
C ALA A 36 17.16 5.99 -17.50
N ALA A 37 16.31 4.99 -17.56
CA ALA A 37 16.47 3.81 -18.41
C ALA A 37 15.62 3.90 -19.70
N ALA A 38 14.62 4.78 -19.71
CA ALA A 38 13.72 5.00 -20.84
C ALA A 38 13.35 6.49 -20.95
N ALA A 39 12.87 6.89 -22.12
CA ALA A 39 12.27 8.21 -22.29
C ALA A 39 10.87 8.25 -21.64
N PRO A 40 10.44 9.40 -21.07
CA PRO A 40 9.09 9.57 -20.58
C PRO A 40 8.05 9.35 -21.66
N ALA A 41 6.92 8.74 -21.31
CA ALA A 41 5.82 8.51 -22.23
C ALA A 41 4.96 9.76 -22.41
N GLY A 42 4.60 10.11 -23.66
CA GLY A 42 3.75 11.25 -23.97
C GLY A 42 4.29 12.56 -23.40
N ASP A 43 3.42 13.30 -22.71
CA ASP A 43 3.75 14.58 -22.07
C ASP A 43 4.30 14.44 -20.62
N ALA A 44 4.61 13.22 -20.18
CA ALA A 44 5.12 12.98 -18.83
C ALA A 44 6.51 13.60 -18.66
N ARG A 45 6.72 14.24 -17.51
CA ARG A 45 7.97 14.94 -17.18
C ARG A 45 8.45 14.56 -15.77
N PRO A 46 9.76 14.59 -15.49
CA PRO A 46 10.27 14.39 -14.13
C PRO A 46 9.61 15.35 -13.14
N ASP A 47 9.24 14.86 -11.95
CA ASP A 47 8.54 15.66 -10.93
C ASP A 47 9.26 16.95 -10.60
N TYR A 48 10.60 16.91 -10.47
CA TYR A 48 11.39 18.09 -10.13
C TYR A 48 11.35 19.17 -11.23
N VAL A 49 11.16 18.77 -12.51
CA VAL A 49 11.00 19.71 -13.63
C VAL A 49 9.61 20.34 -13.58
N ILE A 50 8.56 19.55 -13.33
CA ILE A 50 7.19 20.05 -13.20
C ILE A 50 7.11 21.07 -12.04
N LEU A 51 7.64 20.70 -10.87
CA LEU A 51 7.64 21.57 -9.70
C LEU A 51 8.56 22.77 -9.86
N GLY A 52 9.69 22.60 -10.55
CA GLY A 52 10.59 23.69 -10.88
C GLY A 52 9.96 24.73 -11.81
N ASP A 53 9.23 24.30 -12.85
CA ASP A 53 8.47 25.20 -13.73
C ASP A 53 7.40 25.97 -12.95
N LEU A 54 6.68 25.30 -12.04
CA LEU A 54 5.70 25.95 -11.19
C LEU A 54 6.35 26.98 -10.25
N TYR A 55 7.44 26.61 -9.62
CA TYR A 55 8.23 27.51 -8.78
C TYR A 55 8.69 28.76 -9.54
N ALA A 56 9.29 28.57 -10.72
CA ALA A 56 9.77 29.68 -11.54
C ALA A 56 8.63 30.63 -11.94
N ARG A 57 7.47 30.11 -12.29
CA ARG A 57 6.29 30.93 -12.63
C ARG A 57 5.72 31.72 -11.44
N LEU A 58 5.75 31.14 -10.26
CA LEU A 58 5.21 31.79 -9.05
C LEU A 58 6.16 32.81 -8.43
N THR A 59 7.47 32.57 -8.54
CA THR A 59 8.49 33.40 -7.86
C THR A 59 9.30 34.28 -8.78
N GLY A 60 9.27 34.04 -10.10
CA GLY A 60 10.19 34.65 -11.07
C GLY A 60 11.63 34.10 -10.98
N GLY A 61 11.86 33.05 -10.15
CA GLY A 61 13.17 32.43 -9.97
C GLY A 61 13.57 31.48 -11.10
N ALA A 62 14.81 31.01 -11.10
CA ALA A 62 15.29 30.00 -12.02
C ALA A 62 14.87 28.58 -11.56
N ILE A 63 14.70 27.68 -12.52
CA ILE A 63 14.44 26.25 -12.23
C ILE A 63 15.74 25.65 -11.65
N PRO A 64 15.71 25.08 -10.43
CA PRO A 64 16.90 24.45 -9.86
C PRO A 64 17.35 23.24 -10.70
N SER A 65 18.66 23.09 -10.91
CA SER A 65 19.17 21.88 -11.54
C SER A 65 19.05 20.68 -10.62
N LEU A 66 18.96 19.47 -11.19
CA LEU A 66 18.94 18.23 -10.41
C LEU A 66 20.17 18.12 -9.48
N ALA A 67 21.34 18.56 -9.94
CA ALA A 67 22.56 18.57 -9.14
C ALA A 67 22.46 19.53 -7.93
N ALA A 68 21.89 20.72 -8.10
CA ALA A 68 21.65 21.67 -7.02
C ALA A 68 20.68 21.10 -5.97
N LEU A 69 19.57 20.51 -6.41
CA LEU A 69 18.62 19.85 -5.52
C LEU A 69 19.24 18.67 -4.75
N GLN A 70 20.06 17.85 -5.42
CA GLN A 70 20.77 16.74 -4.78
C GLN A 70 21.78 17.22 -3.72
N GLN A 71 22.45 18.34 -3.99
CA GLN A 71 23.35 18.98 -3.02
C GLN A 71 22.57 19.45 -1.77
N GLU A 72 21.45 20.15 -1.96
CA GLU A 72 20.59 20.63 -0.88
C GLU A 72 20.05 19.46 -0.04
N ILE A 73 19.53 18.42 -0.68
CA ILE A 73 19.04 17.20 -0.01
C ILE A 73 20.18 16.55 0.80
N SER A 74 21.40 16.48 0.25
CA SER A 74 22.54 15.88 0.95
C SER A 74 22.92 16.61 2.22
N VAL A 75 22.72 17.91 2.26
CA VAL A 75 22.95 18.74 3.46
C VAL A 75 21.82 18.53 4.49
N ALA A 76 20.57 18.54 4.04
CA ALA A 76 19.41 18.32 4.89
C ALA A 76 19.39 16.90 5.50
N ALA A 77 19.76 15.88 4.73
CA ALA A 77 19.79 14.49 5.16
C ALA A 77 20.85 14.16 6.23
N LYS A 78 21.83 15.04 6.44
CA LYS A 78 22.85 14.86 7.50
C LYS A 78 22.26 15.02 8.93
N LYS A 79 21.08 15.61 9.06
CA LYS A 79 20.41 15.71 10.34
C LYS A 79 19.89 14.33 10.75
N ARG A 80 20.67 13.65 11.61
CA ARG A 80 20.31 12.34 12.15
C ARG A 80 19.04 12.49 13.00
N LEU A 81 17.97 11.82 12.63
CA LEU A 81 16.81 11.69 13.49
C LEU A 81 17.19 10.78 14.68
N GLU A 82 16.93 11.24 15.91
CA GLU A 82 17.03 10.37 17.06
C GLU A 82 16.05 9.21 16.88
N ARG A 83 16.55 7.98 17.09
CA ARG A 83 15.66 6.81 17.10
C ARG A 83 14.71 6.94 18.28
N PRO A 84 13.40 6.96 18.06
CA PRO A 84 12.48 6.84 19.18
C PRO A 84 12.72 5.51 19.90
N ALA A 85 12.62 5.51 21.21
CA ALA A 85 12.66 4.27 21.99
C ALA A 85 11.52 3.36 21.50
N PHE A 86 11.84 2.12 21.15
CA PHE A 86 10.82 1.14 20.82
C PHE A 86 10.03 0.80 22.08
N ALA A 87 8.74 1.16 22.11
CA ALA A 87 7.83 0.60 23.08
C ALA A 87 7.53 -0.85 22.69
N VAL A 88 7.80 -1.78 23.58
CA VAL A 88 7.34 -3.17 23.40
C VAL A 88 5.83 -3.17 23.58
N VAL A 89 5.11 -3.37 22.48
CA VAL A 89 3.66 -3.55 22.53
C VAL A 89 3.38 -4.98 22.98
N THR A 90 2.77 -5.13 24.14
CA THR A 90 2.29 -6.45 24.60
C THR A 90 1.08 -6.83 23.74
N PRO A 91 1.11 -7.97 23.00
CA PRO A 91 -0.05 -8.41 22.24
C PRO A 91 -1.24 -8.65 23.16
N GLN A 92 -2.38 -8.04 22.82
CA GLN A 92 -3.63 -8.37 23.51
C GLN A 92 -4.25 -9.61 22.84
N ALA A 93 -4.70 -10.56 23.67
CA ALA A 93 -5.45 -11.69 23.16
C ALA A 93 -6.78 -11.20 22.57
N PRO A 94 -7.26 -11.77 21.45
CA PRO A 94 -8.57 -11.45 20.90
C PRO A 94 -9.70 -11.71 21.92
N ALA A 95 -10.74 -10.88 21.89
CA ALA A 95 -11.93 -11.14 22.70
C ALA A 95 -12.56 -12.49 22.34
N THR A 96 -13.17 -13.17 23.32
CA THR A 96 -13.83 -14.46 23.11
C THR A 96 -14.91 -14.33 22.02
N GLY A 97 -14.89 -15.22 21.02
CA GLY A 97 -15.83 -15.21 19.89
C GLY A 97 -15.45 -14.29 18.74
N SER A 98 -14.35 -13.56 18.83
CA SER A 98 -13.80 -12.73 17.74
C SER A 98 -12.54 -13.37 17.16
N MET A 99 -12.21 -12.99 15.93
CA MET A 99 -10.99 -13.40 15.24
C MET A 99 -10.05 -12.21 15.06
N THR A 100 -8.77 -12.48 14.98
CA THR A 100 -7.79 -11.48 14.57
C THR A 100 -7.65 -11.50 13.05
N LEU A 101 -7.95 -10.39 12.37
CA LEU A 101 -7.65 -10.22 10.95
C LEU A 101 -6.27 -9.58 10.80
N LEU A 102 -5.37 -10.27 10.12
CA LEU A 102 -4.09 -9.74 9.65
C LEU A 102 -4.24 -9.28 8.20
N ILE A 103 -4.02 -8.00 7.94
CA ILE A 103 -3.96 -7.46 6.59
C ILE A 103 -2.48 -7.36 6.21
N ALA A 104 -2.07 -8.19 5.26
CA ALA A 104 -0.67 -8.32 4.86
C ALA A 104 -0.47 -8.11 3.37
N PRO A 105 0.69 -7.60 2.93
CA PRO A 105 1.03 -7.53 1.52
C PRO A 105 1.01 -8.91 0.87
N PHE A 106 0.47 -8.99 -0.33
CA PHE A 106 0.52 -10.21 -1.12
C PHE A 106 1.73 -10.15 -2.06
N LEU A 107 2.52 -11.22 -2.11
CA LEU A 107 3.79 -11.25 -2.83
C LEU A 107 3.70 -10.84 -4.30
N ARG A 108 2.59 -11.20 -4.96
CA ARG A 108 2.40 -10.98 -6.40
C ARG A 108 1.52 -9.78 -6.76
N HIS A 109 0.98 -9.11 -5.73
CA HIS A 109 0.17 -7.92 -5.90
C HIS A 109 0.39 -6.99 -4.71
N ASN A 110 1.17 -5.93 -4.90
CA ASN A 110 1.65 -5.06 -3.85
C ASN A 110 1.29 -3.58 -4.06
N GLY A 111 0.24 -3.29 -4.77
CA GLY A 111 -0.28 -1.93 -4.91
C GLY A 111 -0.55 -1.48 -6.33
N SER A 112 -0.53 -0.16 -6.55
CA SER A 112 -1.03 0.47 -7.76
C SER A 112 -0.33 0.04 -9.04
N TYR A 113 0.97 -0.22 -9.03
CA TYR A 113 1.68 -0.68 -10.22
C TYR A 113 1.20 -2.04 -10.73
N THR A 114 0.99 -2.99 -9.82
CA THR A 114 0.51 -4.34 -10.18
C THR A 114 -0.95 -4.34 -10.60
N SER A 115 -1.75 -3.36 -10.17
CA SER A 115 -3.14 -3.18 -10.61
C SER A 115 -3.27 -2.85 -12.11
N TRP A 116 -2.20 -2.36 -12.75
CA TRP A 116 -2.15 -2.06 -14.17
C TRP A 116 -1.50 -3.17 -15.00
N SER A 117 -1.03 -4.24 -14.36
CA SER A 117 -0.41 -5.37 -15.03
C SER A 117 -1.42 -6.51 -15.24
N ALA A 118 -1.89 -6.69 -16.47
CA ALA A 118 -2.82 -7.75 -16.80
C ALA A 118 -2.29 -9.16 -16.43
N ASN A 119 -0.99 -9.38 -16.59
CA ASN A 119 -0.37 -10.66 -16.25
C ASN A 119 -0.38 -10.91 -14.72
N ASN A 120 -0.09 -9.90 -13.91
CA ASN A 120 -0.15 -10.03 -12.46
C ASN A 120 -1.59 -10.25 -11.96
N LEU A 121 -2.58 -9.61 -12.59
CA LEU A 121 -3.98 -9.79 -12.24
C LEU A 121 -4.52 -11.19 -12.56
N GLN A 122 -3.94 -11.90 -13.54
CA GLN A 122 -4.28 -13.30 -13.78
C GLN A 122 -3.87 -14.22 -12.61
N VAL A 123 -2.76 -13.90 -11.93
CA VAL A 123 -2.22 -14.68 -10.82
C VAL A 123 -2.83 -14.28 -9.47
N ALA A 124 -3.32 -13.04 -9.36
CA ALA A 124 -3.90 -12.49 -8.15
C ALA A 124 -5.19 -11.71 -8.50
N PRO A 125 -6.26 -12.40 -8.96
CA PRO A 125 -7.44 -11.74 -9.52
C PRO A 125 -8.31 -11.05 -8.47
N ALA A 126 -8.34 -11.55 -7.23
CA ALA A 126 -9.18 -11.03 -6.16
C ALA A 126 -8.57 -11.23 -4.77
N ALA A 127 -9.06 -10.44 -3.82
CA ALA A 127 -8.76 -10.65 -2.41
C ALA A 127 -9.50 -11.88 -1.88
N THR A 128 -8.81 -12.75 -1.15
CA THR A 128 -9.39 -13.89 -0.45
C THR A 128 -9.16 -13.77 1.04
N LEU A 129 -10.10 -14.27 1.84
CA LEU A 129 -9.95 -14.42 3.28
C LEU A 129 -9.42 -15.82 3.58
N ARG A 130 -8.19 -15.91 4.04
CA ARG A 130 -7.57 -17.18 4.42
C ARG A 130 -7.94 -17.52 5.85
N LEU A 131 -8.48 -18.71 6.05
CA LEU A 131 -8.91 -19.23 7.35
C LEU A 131 -8.26 -20.59 7.62
N SER A 132 -8.09 -20.92 8.89
CA SER A 132 -7.73 -22.28 9.31
C SER A 132 -8.87 -23.26 9.03
N THR A 133 -8.57 -24.53 8.87
CA THR A 133 -9.58 -25.59 8.74
C THR A 133 -10.51 -25.63 9.99
N ALA A 134 -9.95 -25.41 11.18
CA ALA A 134 -10.71 -25.41 12.43
C ALA A 134 -11.70 -24.23 12.52
N ASP A 135 -11.30 -23.03 12.09
CA ASP A 135 -12.17 -21.87 12.13
C ASP A 135 -13.22 -21.88 11.02
N ALA A 136 -12.88 -22.38 9.84
CA ALA A 136 -13.84 -22.61 8.76
C ALA A 136 -14.95 -23.59 9.21
N ALA A 137 -14.60 -24.67 9.90
CA ALA A 137 -15.57 -25.60 10.47
C ALA A 137 -16.47 -24.94 11.54
N LYS A 138 -15.92 -24.12 12.45
CA LYS A 138 -16.68 -23.38 13.45
C LYS A 138 -17.66 -22.37 12.84
N LEU A 139 -17.26 -21.72 11.73
CA LEU A 139 -18.06 -20.75 11.01
C LEU A 139 -19.05 -21.41 10.03
N ALA A 140 -18.99 -22.73 9.86
CA ALA A 140 -19.76 -23.50 8.89
C ALA A 140 -19.60 -22.98 7.45
N VAL A 141 -18.36 -22.62 7.06
CA VAL A 141 -18.00 -22.15 5.73
C VAL A 141 -17.09 -23.13 5.00
N ALA A 142 -17.27 -23.21 3.70
CA ALA A 142 -16.45 -24.01 2.80
C ALA A 142 -15.47 -23.12 1.99
N ASP A 143 -14.50 -23.76 1.36
CA ASP A 143 -13.61 -23.07 0.42
C ASP A 143 -14.42 -22.52 -0.75
N GLY A 144 -14.22 -21.24 -1.09
CA GLY A 144 -14.99 -20.54 -2.12
C GLY A 144 -16.27 -19.84 -1.63
N ASP A 145 -16.73 -20.09 -0.40
CA ASP A 145 -17.87 -19.38 0.17
C ASP A 145 -17.62 -17.88 0.32
N GLN A 146 -18.66 -17.07 0.18
CA GLN A 146 -18.63 -15.65 0.51
C GLN A 146 -18.90 -15.45 1.99
N VAL A 147 -18.09 -14.59 2.61
CA VAL A 147 -18.26 -14.20 4.00
C VAL A 147 -18.21 -12.68 4.15
N THR A 148 -18.91 -12.20 5.16
CA THR A 148 -18.84 -10.80 5.58
C THR A 148 -17.93 -10.67 6.79
N VAL A 149 -16.91 -9.84 6.66
CA VAL A 149 -15.97 -9.48 7.72
C VAL A 149 -16.35 -8.09 8.23
N SER A 150 -16.59 -7.95 9.52
CA SER A 150 -17.06 -6.71 10.13
C SER A 150 -16.14 -6.24 11.26
N ALA A 151 -15.85 -4.95 11.29
CA ALA A 151 -15.12 -4.26 12.36
C ALA A 151 -15.43 -2.76 12.34
N ASN A 152 -15.41 -2.12 13.49
CA ASN A 152 -15.53 -0.66 13.64
C ASN A 152 -16.75 -0.04 12.91
N GLY A 153 -17.85 -0.78 12.81
CA GLY A 153 -19.07 -0.31 12.12
C GLY A 153 -19.04 -0.40 10.60
N ALA A 154 -17.97 -0.96 10.03
CA ALA A 154 -17.84 -1.22 8.59
C ALA A 154 -17.82 -2.72 8.31
N SER A 155 -18.06 -3.10 7.05
CA SER A 155 -18.03 -4.49 6.60
C SER A 155 -17.39 -4.61 5.21
N ALA A 156 -16.79 -5.77 4.95
CA ALA A 156 -16.20 -6.15 3.67
C ALA A 156 -16.62 -7.58 3.32
N SER A 157 -16.93 -7.84 2.05
CA SER A 157 -17.24 -9.19 1.55
C SER A 157 -16.00 -9.80 0.90
N LEU A 158 -15.66 -11.04 1.29
CA LEU A 158 -14.49 -11.75 0.81
C LEU A 158 -14.82 -13.21 0.53
N THR A 159 -14.13 -13.77 -0.45
CA THR A 159 -14.19 -15.22 -0.72
C THR A 159 -13.25 -15.97 0.22
N VAL A 160 -13.74 -17.02 0.85
CA VAL A 160 -12.94 -17.86 1.75
C VAL A 160 -11.95 -18.72 0.99
N GLN A 161 -10.74 -18.80 1.52
CA GLN A 161 -9.72 -19.77 1.13
C GLN A 161 -9.24 -20.52 2.38
N ILE A 162 -9.52 -21.83 2.44
CA ILE A 162 -9.12 -22.64 3.60
C ILE A 162 -7.68 -23.07 3.45
N GLN A 163 -6.85 -22.77 4.45
CA GLN A 163 -5.43 -23.15 4.48
C GLN A 163 -5.04 -23.72 5.84
N ALA A 164 -4.57 -24.97 5.84
CA ALA A 164 -4.13 -25.66 7.06
C ALA A 164 -2.95 -24.98 7.78
N THR A 165 -2.19 -24.15 7.07
CA THR A 165 -1.04 -23.41 7.62
C THR A 165 -1.44 -22.14 8.39
N VAL A 166 -2.69 -21.71 8.29
CA VAL A 166 -3.20 -20.55 9.05
C VAL A 166 -3.52 -21.00 10.47
N PRO A 167 -2.96 -20.35 11.51
CA PRO A 167 -3.29 -20.68 12.90
C PRO A 167 -4.76 -20.42 13.23
N ALA A 168 -5.34 -21.25 14.10
CA ALA A 168 -6.70 -21.03 14.58
C ALA A 168 -6.82 -19.70 15.34
N GLY A 169 -7.94 -18.99 15.13
CA GLY A 169 -8.21 -17.66 15.66
C GLY A 169 -7.61 -16.53 14.82
N LEU A 170 -6.89 -16.85 13.73
CA LEU A 170 -6.32 -15.87 12.80
C LEU A 170 -7.00 -15.98 11.43
N ALA A 171 -7.40 -14.83 10.90
CA ALA A 171 -7.79 -14.66 9.51
C ALA A 171 -6.75 -13.79 8.79
N ILE A 172 -6.44 -14.09 7.54
CA ILE A 172 -5.45 -13.33 6.75
C ILE A 172 -6.11 -12.84 5.46
N ALA A 173 -6.04 -11.55 5.20
CA ALA A 173 -6.49 -10.96 3.94
C ALA A 173 -5.36 -10.16 3.29
N PRO A 174 -5.27 -10.14 1.95
CA PRO A 174 -4.23 -9.37 1.27
C PRO A 174 -4.56 -7.89 1.26
N SER A 175 -3.57 -7.05 1.53
CA SER A 175 -3.67 -5.61 1.28
C SER A 175 -3.67 -5.29 -0.22
N HIS A 176 -3.91 -4.02 -0.58
CA HIS A 176 -3.82 -3.50 -1.96
C HIS A 176 -4.89 -3.98 -2.95
N PHE A 177 -6.02 -4.46 -2.45
CA PHE A 177 -7.21 -4.77 -3.26
C PHE A 177 -8.33 -3.76 -2.94
N PRO A 178 -8.42 -2.62 -3.66
CA PRO A 178 -9.40 -1.57 -3.35
C PRO A 178 -10.85 -2.07 -3.34
N ALA A 179 -11.19 -2.97 -4.26
CA ALA A 179 -12.53 -3.55 -4.36
C ALA A 179 -12.94 -4.39 -3.13
N ALA A 180 -11.98 -4.88 -2.34
CA ALA A 180 -12.26 -5.64 -1.13
C ALA A 180 -12.71 -4.78 0.06
N GLY A 181 -12.54 -3.46 0.00
CA GLY A 181 -13.02 -2.54 1.04
C GLY A 181 -12.34 -2.67 2.42
N LEU A 182 -11.22 -3.41 2.52
CA LEU A 182 -10.57 -3.71 3.81
C LEU A 182 -10.11 -2.48 4.60
N ASN A 183 -9.79 -1.38 3.91
CA ASN A 183 -9.41 -0.14 4.57
C ASN A 183 -10.54 0.48 5.41
N ALA A 184 -11.79 0.25 5.03
CA ALA A 184 -12.95 0.74 5.79
C ALA A 184 -13.10 0.05 7.16
N LEU A 185 -12.55 -1.15 7.31
CA LEU A 185 -12.57 -1.88 8.59
C LEU A 185 -11.63 -1.27 9.63
N GLN A 186 -10.65 -0.45 9.21
CA GLN A 186 -9.62 0.11 10.08
C GLN A 186 -10.01 1.52 10.53
N ALA A 187 -10.29 1.71 11.81
CA ALA A 187 -10.46 3.06 12.40
C ALA A 187 -9.16 3.87 12.40
N LYS A 188 -8.02 3.17 12.50
CA LYS A 188 -6.65 3.70 12.38
C LYS A 188 -5.79 2.67 11.65
N PRO A 189 -4.76 3.09 10.89
CA PRO A 189 -3.84 2.15 10.27
C PRO A 189 -3.28 1.16 11.29
N ALA A 190 -3.52 -0.13 11.08
CA ALA A 190 -3.06 -1.21 11.95
C ALA A 190 -2.76 -2.44 11.09
N ALA A 191 -1.72 -3.19 11.45
CA ALA A 191 -1.40 -4.45 10.77
C ALA A 191 -2.43 -5.55 11.06
N SER A 192 -3.08 -5.50 12.21
CA SER A 192 -4.11 -6.45 12.64
C SER A 192 -5.26 -5.75 13.33
N LEU A 193 -6.44 -6.33 13.25
CA LEU A 193 -7.65 -5.87 13.94
C LEU A 193 -8.53 -7.04 14.38
N THR A 194 -9.31 -6.80 15.42
CA THR A 194 -10.32 -7.76 15.86
C THR A 194 -11.55 -7.64 14.98
N VAL A 195 -12.04 -8.76 14.45
CA VAL A 195 -13.16 -8.81 13.50
C VAL A 195 -14.18 -9.88 13.90
N THR A 196 -15.39 -9.69 13.45
CA THR A 196 -16.43 -10.72 13.40
C THR A 196 -16.58 -11.19 11.96
N ILE A 197 -16.69 -12.50 11.75
CA ILE A 197 -16.87 -13.11 10.44
C ILE A 197 -18.20 -13.87 10.47
N SER A 198 -19.06 -13.61 9.50
CA SER A 198 -20.33 -14.29 9.31
C SER A 198 -20.44 -14.80 7.87
N LYS A 199 -21.13 -15.92 7.69
CA LYS A 199 -21.50 -16.40 6.37
C LYS A 199 -22.43 -15.39 5.72
N GLY A 200 -22.19 -15.05 4.47
CA GLY A 200 -23.01 -14.14 3.67
C GLY A 200 -24.32 -14.75 3.25
#